data_ea1c101c10daa0d4b1c7d57dfec26ad7
#
_entry.id   ea1c101c10daa0d4b1c7d57dfec26ad7
#
_cell.length_a   1.000
_cell.length_b   1.000
_cell.length_c   1.000
_cell.angle_alpha   90.00
_cell.angle_beta   90.00
_cell.angle_gamma   90.00
#
_symmetry.space_group_name_H-M   'P 1'
#
loop_
_entity.id
_entity.type
_entity.pdbx_description
1 polymer ?
#
loop_
_entity_poly.entity_id
_entity_poly.type
_entity_poly.pdbx_seq_one_letter_code
_entity_poly.pdbx_strand_id
1 'polypeptide(L)'
;MADTDGVDAILDQWQRERPDLDTSPIGVIGRISRLSREIEHRLEPTYAASGLEPGWYDVLATLRRAGPPYRLRPTDFAATLMLTTSGTTKRLDRLEAAGHITREPDPSDRRGVLIALTPKGRRLIDKASDKHLANERHILSGLSAAEQRQLASLLRKLSTTLPALEDHQPPPASRVTPGRRRA
;
A
#
# COMPACT_ATOMS: atom_id res chain seq x y z
N MET A 1 -14.04 -13.24 26.68
CA MET A 1 -14.98 -12.58 25.76
C MET A 1 -14.26 -12.37 24.45
N ALA A 2 -14.82 -12.75 23.31
CA ALA A 2 -14.20 -12.44 22.03
C ALA A 2 -14.12 -10.92 21.90
N ASP A 3 -12.93 -10.38 21.62
CA ASP A 3 -12.78 -8.95 21.36
C ASP A 3 -13.56 -8.60 20.10
N THR A 4 -14.64 -7.83 20.25
CA THR A 4 -15.45 -7.32 19.16
C THR A 4 -14.88 -5.99 18.68
N ASP A 5 -14.84 -5.79 17.37
CA ASP A 5 -14.38 -4.55 16.76
C ASP A 5 -15.51 -3.80 16.02
N GLY A 6 -15.20 -2.64 15.45
CA GLY A 6 -16.20 -1.87 14.71
C GLY A 6 -16.66 -2.51 13.39
N VAL A 7 -16.03 -3.60 12.92
CA VAL A 7 -16.51 -4.37 11.75
C VAL A 7 -17.58 -5.35 12.21
N ASP A 8 -17.45 -5.93 13.41
CA ASP A 8 -18.48 -6.79 13.98
C ASP A 8 -19.80 -6.03 14.16
N ALA A 9 -19.73 -4.79 14.63
CA ALA A 9 -20.93 -3.94 14.73
C ALA A 9 -21.60 -3.69 13.35
N ILE A 10 -20.83 -3.56 12.28
CA ILE A 10 -21.36 -3.44 10.90
C ILE A 10 -22.02 -4.75 10.45
N LEU A 11 -21.38 -5.89 10.73
CA LEU A 11 -21.93 -7.21 10.43
C LEU A 11 -23.26 -7.44 11.15
N ASP A 12 -23.36 -7.08 12.42
CA ASP A 12 -24.58 -7.17 13.22
C ASP A 12 -25.71 -6.26 12.67
N GLN A 13 -25.38 -5.07 12.15
CA GLN A 13 -26.35 -4.19 11.49
C GLN A 13 -26.89 -4.83 10.22
N TRP A 14 -26.02 -5.35 9.37
CA TRP A 14 -26.43 -6.05 8.15
C TRP A 14 -27.28 -7.29 8.44
N GLN A 15 -26.91 -8.07 9.45
CA GLN A 15 -27.68 -9.26 9.84
C GLN A 15 -29.10 -8.91 10.29
N ARG A 16 -29.30 -7.73 10.90
CA ARG A 16 -30.64 -7.27 11.31
C ARG A 16 -31.46 -6.76 10.10
N GLU A 17 -30.83 -5.99 9.22
CA GLU A 17 -31.51 -5.30 8.13
C GLU A 17 -31.70 -6.19 6.89
N ARG A 18 -30.76 -7.08 6.63
CA ARG A 18 -30.74 -7.96 5.47
C ARG A 18 -30.23 -9.34 5.84
N PRO A 19 -31.01 -10.12 6.62
CA PRO A 19 -30.62 -11.48 7.05
C PRO A 19 -30.54 -12.47 5.89
N ASP A 20 -31.02 -12.11 4.71
CA ASP A 20 -30.94 -12.86 3.47
C ASP A 20 -29.57 -12.78 2.75
N LEU A 21 -28.71 -11.85 3.19
CA LEU A 21 -27.38 -11.65 2.58
C LEU A 21 -26.29 -12.38 3.36
N ASP A 22 -25.39 -13.04 2.61
CA ASP A 22 -24.11 -13.46 3.18
C ASP A 22 -23.16 -12.25 3.27
N THR A 23 -23.01 -11.72 4.47
CA THR A 23 -22.16 -10.56 4.76
C THR A 23 -20.77 -10.95 5.26
N SER A 24 -20.44 -12.25 5.32
CA SER A 24 -19.15 -12.75 5.80
C SER A 24 -17.92 -12.13 5.11
N PRO A 25 -17.94 -11.80 3.80
CA PRO A 25 -16.81 -11.14 3.14
C PRO A 25 -16.47 -9.76 3.74
N ILE A 26 -17.45 -9.04 4.28
CA ILE A 26 -17.25 -7.74 4.95
C ILE A 26 -16.31 -7.91 6.14
N GLY A 27 -16.38 -9.05 6.83
CA GLY A 27 -15.53 -9.38 7.95
C GLY A 27 -14.03 -9.37 7.61
N VAL A 28 -13.67 -9.75 6.40
CA VAL A 28 -12.29 -9.76 5.91
C VAL A 28 -11.93 -8.43 5.24
N ILE A 29 -12.67 -8.04 4.21
CA ILE A 29 -12.37 -6.84 3.41
C ILE A 29 -12.47 -5.56 4.24
N GLY A 30 -13.48 -5.46 5.12
CA GLY A 30 -13.64 -4.33 6.02
C GLY A 30 -12.46 -4.15 6.98
N ARG A 31 -11.93 -5.25 7.55
CA ARG A 31 -10.75 -5.21 8.41
C ARG A 31 -9.48 -4.83 7.64
N ILE A 32 -9.26 -5.38 6.46
CA ILE A 32 -8.13 -5.01 5.59
C ILE A 32 -8.18 -3.50 5.30
N SER A 33 -9.32 -2.98 4.86
CA SER A 33 -9.53 -1.57 4.53
C SER A 33 -9.29 -0.62 5.72
N ARG A 34 -9.74 -1.01 6.91
CA ARG A 34 -9.56 -0.20 8.13
C ARG A 34 -8.11 -0.23 8.59
N LEU A 35 -7.50 -1.43 8.62
CA LEU A 35 -6.11 -1.61 9.03
C LEU A 35 -5.15 -0.89 8.09
N SER A 36 -5.37 -0.90 6.77
CA SER A 36 -4.53 -0.16 5.82
C SER A 36 -4.46 1.32 6.18
N ARG A 37 -5.61 1.96 6.40
CA ARG A 37 -5.67 3.38 6.77
C ARG A 37 -5.04 3.67 8.14
N GLU A 38 -5.27 2.80 9.11
CA GLU A 38 -4.69 2.96 10.46
C GLU A 38 -3.17 2.79 10.44
N ILE A 39 -2.65 1.84 9.67
CA ILE A 39 -1.22 1.62 9.49
C ILE A 39 -0.59 2.84 8.81
N GLU A 40 -1.16 3.34 7.71
CA GLU A 40 -0.70 4.56 7.04
C GLU A 40 -0.59 5.73 8.01
N HIS A 41 -1.65 5.97 8.78
CA HIS A 41 -1.69 7.04 9.78
C HIS A 41 -0.61 6.88 10.86
N ARG A 42 -0.32 5.65 11.31
CA ARG A 42 0.72 5.37 12.30
C ARG A 42 2.14 5.48 11.74
N LEU A 43 2.33 5.27 10.45
CA LEU A 43 3.63 5.38 9.79
C LEU A 43 3.99 6.85 9.47
N GLU A 44 3.03 7.70 9.18
CA GLU A 44 3.21 9.08 8.75
C GLU A 44 4.11 9.92 9.69
N PRO A 45 3.92 9.92 11.04
CA PRO A 45 4.79 10.65 11.95
C PRO A 45 6.26 10.20 11.90
N THR A 46 6.50 8.91 11.64
CA THR A 46 7.85 8.34 11.51
C THR A 46 8.57 8.88 10.28
N TYR A 47 7.84 9.04 9.18
CA TYR A 47 8.38 9.65 7.97
C TYR A 47 8.69 11.13 8.16
N ALA A 48 7.75 11.89 8.71
CA ALA A 48 7.94 13.32 9.00
C ALA A 48 9.13 13.56 9.95
N ALA A 49 9.26 12.76 11.03
CA ALA A 49 10.40 12.82 11.96
C ALA A 49 11.75 12.42 11.32
N SER A 50 11.73 11.82 10.14
CA SER A 50 12.91 11.46 9.36
C SER A 50 13.20 12.45 8.24
N GLY A 51 12.39 13.52 8.11
CA GLY A 51 12.52 14.52 7.05
C GLY A 51 12.03 14.03 5.69
N LEU A 52 11.12 13.06 5.67
CA LEU A 52 10.51 12.52 4.45
C LEU A 52 9.13 13.15 4.24
N GLU A 53 8.87 13.62 3.04
CA GLU A 53 7.52 13.97 2.60
C GLU A 53 6.67 12.72 2.31
N PRO A 54 5.33 12.85 2.26
CA PRO A 54 4.44 11.73 1.94
C PRO A 54 4.81 11.02 0.64
N GLY A 55 4.98 9.70 0.73
CA GLY A 55 5.34 8.84 -0.40
C GLY A 55 6.82 8.84 -0.80
N TRP A 56 7.68 9.63 -0.17
CA TRP A 56 9.12 9.61 -0.45
C TRP A 56 9.80 8.32 0.02
N TYR A 57 9.32 7.78 1.15
CA TYR A 57 9.88 6.54 1.70
C TYR A 57 9.84 5.41 0.68
N ASP A 58 8.68 5.16 0.07
CA ASP A 58 8.51 4.06 -0.88
C ASP A 58 9.41 4.21 -2.11
N VAL A 59 9.53 5.42 -2.64
CA VAL A 59 10.43 5.73 -3.77
C VAL A 59 11.88 5.44 -3.43
N LEU A 60 12.37 5.99 -2.32
CA LEU A 60 13.77 5.83 -1.92
C LEU A 60 14.09 4.38 -1.50
N ALA A 61 13.16 3.72 -0.80
CA ALA A 61 13.28 2.32 -0.41
C ALA A 61 13.29 1.39 -1.63
N THR A 62 12.50 1.68 -2.65
CA THR A 62 12.51 0.92 -3.91
C THR A 62 13.87 0.97 -4.59
N LEU A 63 14.45 2.16 -4.75
CA LEU A 63 15.80 2.31 -5.31
C LEU A 63 16.86 1.65 -4.41
N ARG A 64 16.71 1.74 -3.09
CA ARG A 64 17.64 1.12 -2.15
C ARG A 64 17.62 -0.40 -2.21
N ARG A 65 16.42 -1.00 -2.35
CA ARG A 65 16.22 -2.45 -2.49
C ARG A 65 16.74 -3.02 -3.80
N ALA A 66 16.81 -2.20 -4.85
CA ALA A 66 17.38 -2.61 -6.14
C ALA A 66 18.87 -3.03 -6.03
N GLY A 67 19.56 -2.64 -4.95
CA GLY A 67 20.98 -2.92 -4.79
C GLY A 67 21.88 -2.03 -5.66
N PRO A 68 23.21 -2.15 -5.50
CA PRO A 68 24.13 -1.39 -6.33
C PRO A 68 23.90 -1.68 -7.82
N PRO A 69 23.90 -0.66 -8.68
CA PRO A 69 24.21 0.74 -8.46
C PRO A 69 23.03 1.64 -8.03
N TYR A 70 21.97 1.10 -7.45
CA TYR A 70 20.80 1.80 -6.88
C TYR A 70 20.05 2.66 -7.90
N ARG A 71 19.82 2.10 -9.09
CA ARG A 71 19.11 2.76 -10.19
C ARG A 71 18.17 1.79 -10.90
N LEU A 72 17.06 2.32 -11.38
CA LEU A 72 16.01 1.59 -12.09
C LEU A 72 15.51 2.40 -13.28
N ARG A 73 15.04 1.71 -14.31
CA ARG A 73 14.21 2.33 -15.33
C ARG A 73 12.85 2.74 -14.76
N PRO A 74 12.20 3.78 -15.29
CA PRO A 74 10.85 4.17 -14.83
C PRO A 74 9.84 3.02 -14.89
N THR A 75 9.91 2.14 -15.88
CA THR A 75 9.05 0.95 -16.02
C THR A 75 9.28 -0.06 -14.89
N ASP A 76 10.54 -0.40 -14.61
CA ASP A 76 10.92 -1.35 -13.57
C ASP A 76 10.63 -0.76 -12.18
N PHE A 77 10.84 0.54 -12.05
CA PHE A 77 10.51 1.28 -10.84
C PHE A 77 9.01 1.21 -10.55
N ALA A 78 8.15 1.49 -11.54
CA ALA A 78 6.69 1.43 -11.37
C ALA A 78 6.20 0.03 -10.98
N ALA A 79 6.82 -1.03 -11.54
CA ALA A 79 6.47 -2.42 -11.23
C ALA A 79 6.89 -2.86 -9.81
N THR A 80 7.84 -2.16 -9.18
CA THR A 80 8.41 -2.54 -7.87
C THR A 80 7.95 -1.65 -6.72
N LEU A 81 7.20 -0.57 -6.99
CA LEU A 81 6.58 0.26 -5.96
C LEU A 81 5.55 -0.55 -5.16
N MET A 82 5.55 -0.37 -3.86
CA MET A 82 4.54 -0.97 -2.97
C MET A 82 3.25 -0.16 -2.91
N LEU A 83 3.30 1.12 -3.31
CA LEU A 83 2.16 2.04 -3.34
C LEU A 83 1.71 2.28 -4.79
N THR A 84 0.54 2.90 -4.93
CA THR A 84 -0.02 3.23 -6.24
C THR A 84 0.88 4.17 -7.05
N THR A 85 0.90 4.00 -8.37
CA THR A 85 1.66 4.84 -9.30
C THR A 85 1.12 6.27 -9.40
N SER A 86 -0.06 6.55 -8.86
CA SER A 86 -0.67 7.88 -8.86
C SER A 86 0.26 8.90 -8.18
N GLY A 87 0.61 9.94 -8.90
CA GLY A 87 1.49 11.00 -8.41
C GLY A 87 2.99 10.66 -8.35
N THR A 88 3.42 9.51 -8.86
CA THR A 88 4.82 9.09 -8.85
C THR A 88 5.73 10.11 -9.54
N THR A 89 5.36 10.62 -10.71
CA THR A 89 6.15 11.63 -11.44
C THR A 89 6.40 12.87 -10.58
N LYS A 90 5.37 13.41 -9.95
CA LYS A 90 5.49 14.60 -9.10
C LYS A 90 6.37 14.32 -7.84
N ARG A 91 6.32 13.11 -7.31
CA ARG A 91 7.20 12.71 -6.19
C ARG A 91 8.66 12.62 -6.63
N LEU A 92 8.91 12.05 -7.81
CA LEU A 92 10.25 11.99 -8.40
C LEU A 92 10.82 13.38 -8.64
N ASP A 93 10.04 14.32 -9.21
CA ASP A 93 10.46 15.70 -9.46
C ASP A 93 10.86 16.40 -8.15
N ARG A 94 10.09 16.23 -7.09
CA ARG A 94 10.40 16.80 -5.77
C ARG A 94 11.64 16.17 -5.13
N LEU A 95 11.80 14.85 -5.23
CA LEU A 95 12.98 14.14 -4.73
C LEU A 95 14.25 14.55 -5.47
N GLU A 96 14.16 14.77 -6.78
CA GLU A 96 15.28 15.27 -7.59
C GLU A 96 15.61 16.70 -7.22
N ALA A 97 14.63 17.59 -7.12
CA ALA A 97 14.83 18.98 -6.67
C ALA A 97 15.47 19.04 -5.26
N ALA A 98 15.11 18.11 -4.39
CA ALA A 98 15.72 17.96 -3.05
C ALA A 98 17.11 17.28 -3.08
N GLY A 99 17.57 16.79 -4.24
CA GLY A 99 18.86 16.14 -4.42
C GLY A 99 18.98 14.73 -3.81
N HIS A 100 17.86 14.05 -3.62
CA HIS A 100 17.86 12.66 -3.09
C HIS A 100 17.92 11.60 -4.18
N ILE A 101 17.46 11.93 -5.38
CA ILE A 101 17.60 11.13 -6.59
C ILE A 101 18.17 12.00 -7.71
N THR A 102 18.57 11.36 -8.79
CA THR A 102 18.93 12.01 -10.05
C THR A 102 18.37 11.19 -11.22
N ARG A 103 18.17 11.85 -12.35
CA ARG A 103 17.88 11.21 -13.64
C ARG A 103 19.14 11.14 -14.46
N GLU A 104 19.52 9.94 -14.88
CA GLU A 104 20.73 9.65 -15.66
C GLU A 104 20.35 9.08 -17.02
N PRO A 105 21.12 9.33 -18.11
CA PRO A 105 20.93 8.62 -19.38
C PRO A 105 21.11 7.12 -19.19
N ASP A 106 20.25 6.30 -19.83
CA ASP A 106 20.43 4.85 -19.85
C ASP A 106 21.52 4.49 -20.88
N PRO A 107 22.66 3.90 -20.47
CA PRO A 107 23.73 3.57 -21.39
C PRO A 107 23.34 2.50 -22.42
N SER A 108 22.28 1.75 -22.19
CA SER A 108 21.77 0.70 -23.08
C SER A 108 20.66 1.18 -24.02
N ASP A 109 20.06 2.35 -23.74
CA ASP A 109 19.01 2.96 -24.56
C ASP A 109 19.23 4.47 -24.66
N ARG A 110 19.57 4.95 -25.88
CA ARG A 110 19.84 6.38 -26.13
C ARG A 110 18.68 7.32 -25.78
N ARG A 111 17.45 6.83 -25.70
CA ARG A 111 16.26 7.60 -25.31
C ARG A 111 15.83 7.29 -23.88
N GLY A 112 16.48 6.32 -23.24
CA GLY A 112 16.15 5.88 -21.91
C GLY A 112 16.72 6.77 -20.83
N VAL A 113 16.00 6.81 -19.70
CA VAL A 113 16.41 7.49 -18.47
C VAL A 113 16.38 6.50 -17.33
N LEU A 114 17.40 6.53 -16.48
CA LEU A 114 17.45 5.81 -15.21
C LEU A 114 17.16 6.77 -14.06
N ILE A 115 16.41 6.31 -13.08
CA ILE A 115 16.24 6.98 -11.80
C ILE A 115 17.27 6.40 -10.85
N ALA A 116 18.16 7.22 -10.33
CA ALA A 116 19.27 6.80 -9.49
C ALA A 116 19.21 7.45 -8.10
N LEU A 117 19.54 6.65 -7.07
CA LEU A 117 19.63 7.12 -5.70
C LEU A 117 20.97 7.84 -5.47
N THR A 118 20.94 9.08 -5.02
CA THR A 118 22.15 9.81 -4.70
C THR A 118 22.75 9.34 -3.35
N PRO A 119 24.01 9.65 -3.05
CA PRO A 119 24.60 9.40 -1.72
C PRO A 119 23.81 10.09 -0.60
N LYS A 120 23.22 11.28 -0.86
CA LYS A 120 22.34 11.98 0.08
C LYS A 120 21.05 11.22 0.32
N GLY A 121 20.40 10.77 -0.76
CA GLY A 121 19.17 9.96 -0.69
C GLY A 121 19.40 8.63 0.01
N ARG A 122 20.55 7.98 -0.26
CA ARG A 122 20.92 6.72 0.38
C ARG A 122 21.07 6.88 1.89
N ARG A 123 21.78 7.88 2.36
CA ARG A 123 21.91 8.15 3.82
C ARG A 123 20.57 8.43 4.47
N LEU A 124 19.69 9.16 3.76
CA LEU A 124 18.36 9.46 4.27
C LEU A 124 17.51 8.19 4.44
N ILE A 125 17.44 7.34 3.40
CA ILE A 125 16.62 6.13 3.45
C ILE A 125 17.18 5.09 4.41
N ASP A 126 18.50 4.92 4.50
CA ASP A 126 19.09 3.98 5.45
C ASP A 126 18.70 4.35 6.88
N LYS A 127 18.81 5.64 7.27
CA LYS A 127 18.38 6.12 8.60
C LYS A 127 16.86 6.02 8.82
N ALA A 128 16.05 6.31 7.79
CA ALA A 128 14.60 6.25 7.90
C ALA A 128 14.10 4.81 8.03
N SER A 129 14.75 3.85 7.35
CA SER A 129 14.38 2.44 7.38
C SER A 129 14.50 1.82 8.76
N ASP A 130 15.50 2.18 9.54
CA ASP A 130 15.65 1.68 10.92
C ASP A 130 14.43 2.06 11.79
N LYS A 131 14.01 3.33 11.68
CA LYS A 131 12.84 3.84 12.41
C LYS A 131 11.53 3.24 11.91
N HIS A 132 11.41 3.11 10.59
CA HIS A 132 10.25 2.52 9.94
C HIS A 132 10.03 1.09 10.40
N LEU A 133 11.06 0.23 10.31
CA LEU A 133 10.98 -1.15 10.74
C LEU A 133 10.76 -1.30 12.27
N ALA A 134 11.27 -0.37 13.08
CA ALA A 134 10.97 -0.34 14.51
C ALA A 134 9.49 -0.04 14.76
N ASN A 135 8.90 0.91 14.02
CA ASN A 135 7.49 1.24 14.11
C ASN A 135 6.60 0.09 13.61
N GLU A 136 6.95 -0.56 12.49
CA GLU A 136 6.21 -1.74 12.01
C GLU A 136 6.22 -2.88 13.05
N ARG A 137 7.36 -3.15 13.69
CA ARG A 137 7.41 -4.12 14.80
C ARG A 137 6.48 -3.73 15.96
N HIS A 138 6.40 -2.44 16.27
CA HIS A 138 5.48 -1.94 17.29
C HIS A 138 4.02 -2.12 16.88
N ILE A 139 3.67 -1.80 15.64
CA ILE A 139 2.31 -2.02 15.09
C ILE A 139 1.91 -3.50 15.18
N LEU A 140 2.84 -4.40 14.93
CA LEU A 140 2.61 -5.85 14.94
C LEU A 140 2.78 -6.49 16.33
N SER A 141 3.07 -5.72 17.39
CA SER A 141 3.39 -6.25 18.73
C SER A 141 2.26 -7.05 19.40
N GLY A 142 1.01 -6.84 18.98
CA GLY A 142 -0.14 -7.61 19.44
C GLY A 142 -0.24 -9.04 18.86
N LEU A 143 0.62 -9.37 17.89
CA LEU A 143 0.64 -10.68 17.24
C LEU A 143 1.94 -11.43 17.58
N SER A 144 1.83 -12.69 17.93
CA SER A 144 2.99 -13.59 18.03
C SER A 144 3.66 -13.77 16.66
N ALA A 145 4.92 -14.19 16.66
CA ALA A 145 5.65 -14.46 15.41
C ALA A 145 4.98 -15.53 14.52
N ALA A 146 4.24 -16.48 15.11
CA ALA A 146 3.48 -17.47 14.37
C ALA A 146 2.27 -16.86 13.67
N GLU A 147 1.50 -16.01 14.36
CA GLU A 147 0.34 -15.29 13.83
C GLU A 147 0.74 -14.29 12.74
N GLN A 148 1.87 -13.58 12.91
CA GLN A 148 2.41 -12.70 11.87
C GLN A 148 2.73 -13.47 10.59
N ARG A 149 3.37 -14.64 10.69
CA ARG A 149 3.64 -15.52 9.53
C ARG A 149 2.37 -16.03 8.87
N GLN A 150 1.39 -16.43 9.68
CA GLN A 150 0.09 -16.90 9.19
C GLN A 150 -0.66 -15.79 8.45
N LEU A 151 -0.74 -14.60 9.02
CA LEU A 151 -1.36 -13.43 8.41
C LEU A 151 -0.68 -13.07 7.08
N ALA A 152 0.65 -13.00 7.05
CA ALA A 152 1.41 -12.74 5.83
C ALA A 152 1.14 -13.80 4.74
N SER A 153 1.00 -15.07 5.12
CA SER A 153 0.67 -16.16 4.19
C SER A 153 -0.74 -16.01 3.60
N LEU A 154 -1.74 -15.68 4.43
CA LEU A 154 -3.11 -15.47 4.00
C LEU A 154 -3.25 -14.26 3.08
N LEU A 155 -2.61 -13.14 3.42
CA LEU A 155 -2.59 -11.93 2.59
C LEU A 155 -1.90 -12.19 1.25
N ARG A 156 -0.78 -12.94 1.22
CA ARG A 156 -0.12 -13.35 -0.02
C ARG A 156 -1.04 -14.21 -0.89
N LYS A 157 -1.71 -15.20 -0.30
CA LYS A 157 -2.67 -16.05 -1.01
C LYS A 157 -3.78 -15.19 -1.62
N LEU A 158 -4.35 -14.27 -0.85
CA LEU A 158 -5.39 -13.38 -1.33
C LEU A 158 -4.88 -12.51 -2.50
N SER A 159 -3.72 -11.87 -2.37
CA SER A 159 -3.18 -10.99 -3.41
C SER A 159 -2.87 -11.73 -4.74
N THR A 160 -2.45 -13.00 -4.67
CA THR A 160 -2.18 -13.79 -5.88
C THR A 160 -3.43 -14.34 -6.56
N THR A 161 -4.58 -14.32 -5.88
CA THR A 161 -5.88 -14.75 -6.46
C THR A 161 -6.70 -13.57 -6.99
N LEU A 162 -6.30 -12.34 -6.72
CA LEU A 162 -6.96 -11.16 -7.29
C LEU A 162 -6.57 -11.01 -8.76
N PRO A 163 -7.53 -10.74 -9.67
CA PRO A 163 -7.20 -10.39 -11.04
C PRO A 163 -6.41 -9.08 -11.08
N ALA A 164 -5.62 -8.88 -12.15
CA ALA A 164 -4.89 -7.64 -12.34
C ALA A 164 -5.89 -6.45 -12.35
N LEU A 165 -5.48 -5.32 -11.75
CA LEU A 165 -6.35 -4.14 -11.58
C LEU A 165 -6.88 -3.55 -12.90
N GLU A 166 -6.26 -3.88 -14.02
CA GLU A 166 -6.63 -3.37 -15.35
C GLU A 166 -7.99 -3.88 -15.86
N ASP A 167 -8.48 -5.02 -15.34
CA ASP A 167 -9.75 -5.63 -15.79
C ASP A 167 -10.92 -5.42 -14.82
N HIS A 168 -10.74 -4.62 -13.77
CA HIS A 168 -11.79 -4.45 -12.77
C HIS A 168 -12.82 -3.40 -13.19
N GLN A 169 -13.67 -3.75 -14.15
CA GLN A 169 -14.92 -3.04 -14.39
C GLN A 169 -15.92 -3.47 -13.30
N PRO A 170 -16.43 -2.57 -12.45
CA PRO A 170 -17.42 -2.94 -11.45
C PRO A 170 -18.64 -3.57 -12.15
N PRO A 171 -19.26 -4.62 -11.59
CA PRO A 171 -20.45 -5.21 -12.17
C PRO A 171 -21.51 -4.13 -12.39
N PRO A 172 -22.26 -4.18 -13.50
CA PRO A 172 -23.30 -3.20 -13.77
C PRO A 172 -24.30 -3.19 -12.62
N ALA A 173 -24.61 -1.99 -12.11
CA ALA A 173 -25.57 -1.83 -11.05
C ALA A 173 -26.88 -2.53 -11.41
N SER A 174 -27.29 -3.50 -10.61
CA SER A 174 -28.57 -4.20 -10.79
C SER A 174 -29.68 -3.16 -10.74
N ARG A 175 -30.38 -2.95 -11.87
CA ARG A 175 -31.56 -2.08 -11.90
C ARG A 175 -32.59 -2.69 -10.98
N VAL A 176 -32.80 -2.06 -9.83
CA VAL A 176 -33.97 -2.36 -9.00
C VAL A 176 -35.20 -1.97 -9.79
N THR A 177 -35.92 -2.95 -10.29
CA THR A 177 -37.20 -2.73 -10.96
C THR A 177 -38.20 -2.26 -9.89
N PRO A 178 -38.82 -1.06 -10.03
CA PRO A 178 -39.80 -0.61 -9.07
C PRO A 178 -40.98 -1.56 -9.07
N GLY A 179 -41.25 -2.18 -7.91
CA GLY A 179 -42.39 -3.05 -7.75
C GLY A 179 -43.70 -2.32 -8.16
N ARG A 180 -44.47 -2.91 -9.10
CA ARG A 180 -45.81 -2.45 -9.43
C ARG A 180 -46.66 -2.39 -8.17
N ARG A 181 -47.03 -1.19 -7.78
CA ARG A 181 -48.11 -0.98 -6.80
C ARG A 181 -49.38 -1.58 -7.43
N ARG A 182 -49.92 -2.64 -6.84
CA ARG A 182 -51.30 -3.07 -7.12
C ARG A 182 -52.22 -2.07 -6.47
N ALA A 183 -53.13 -1.57 -7.27
CA ALA A 183 -54.29 -0.82 -6.86
C ALA A 183 -55.30 -1.71 -6.09
#